data_0a3286b10b1a374071bdc1facc24d228
#
_entry.id   0a3286b10b1a374071bdc1facc24d228
#
_cell.length_a   1.000
_cell.length_b   1.000
_cell.length_c   1.000
_cell.angle_alpha   90.00
_cell.angle_beta   90.00
_cell.angle_gamma   90.00
#
_symmetry.space_group_name_H-M   'P 1'
#
loop_
_entity.id
_entity.type
_entity.pdbx_description
1 polymer ?
#
loop_
_entity_poly.entity_id
_entity_poly.type
_entity_poly.pdbx_seq_one_letter_code
_entity_poly.pdbx_strand_id
1 'polypeptide(L)'
;MAERWMVTGEALKFDPEGNLLDGQHRLWGFIETGLESAVFLCMYNVPKDSQPFMDQPKPRTPANTMEMKGLTNGRLLAATVRQINEHEHGLMPGSNQWRVQLDNEESYQYTQTHPDVIKSVDAVADTRGLRDLGKPATIAFTHCVTHRLNPTVAEDFWRRVAEADYDGLGDPVQRLRERLIIAKRQPHSLISPTMAAAFIFKAWNAAVRGRTIGNLNWVQRGEKMEKFPVPIATARRGRKPKEITDTEA
;
A
#
# COMPACT_ATOMS: atom_id res chain seq x y z
N MET A 1 19.32 -0.12 17.64
CA MET A 1 18.31 0.96 17.66
C MET A 1 17.80 1.27 19.06
N ALA A 2 18.60 1.58 20.02
CA ALA A 2 18.10 1.86 21.37
C ALA A 2 19.01 2.83 22.12
N GLU A 3 19.38 3.93 21.51
CA GLU A 3 20.36 4.82 22.15
C GLU A 3 19.80 6.19 22.52
N ARG A 4 18.49 6.42 22.43
CA ARG A 4 17.98 7.76 22.72
C ARG A 4 16.59 7.72 23.35
N TRP A 5 16.54 7.76 24.67
CA TRP A 5 15.30 8.09 25.36
C TRP A 5 14.92 9.55 25.11
N MET A 6 13.75 9.77 24.55
CA MET A 6 13.24 11.12 24.30
C MET A 6 12.19 11.48 25.34
N VAL A 7 12.38 12.62 26.01
CA VAL A 7 11.34 13.18 26.88
C VAL A 7 10.21 13.70 26.00
N THR A 8 9.08 12.98 26.02
CA THR A 8 7.84 13.44 25.41
C THR A 8 7.10 14.30 26.44
N GLY A 9 6.24 15.23 26.02
CA GLY A 9 5.42 16.05 26.91
C GLY A 9 4.35 15.26 27.71
N GLU A 10 4.37 13.95 27.61
CA GLU A 10 3.44 13.02 28.28
C GLU A 10 3.92 12.67 29.68
N ALA A 11 3.11 12.96 30.71
CA ALA A 11 3.46 12.71 32.10
C ALA A 11 3.10 11.27 32.55
N LEU A 12 3.92 10.71 33.45
CA LEU A 12 3.49 9.63 34.33
C LEU A 12 2.53 10.22 35.36
N LYS A 13 1.37 9.62 35.58
CA LYS A 13 0.36 10.15 36.50
C LYS A 13 0.16 9.21 37.67
N PHE A 14 0.26 9.77 38.88
CA PHE A 14 0.13 9.04 40.14
C PHE A 14 -1.02 9.60 40.95
N ASP A 15 -1.76 8.70 41.62
CA ASP A 15 -2.80 9.09 42.58
C ASP A 15 -2.17 9.63 43.90
N PRO A 16 -3.02 10.11 44.86
CA PRO A 16 -2.50 10.57 46.15
C PRO A 16 -1.80 9.49 46.97
N GLU A 17 -2.12 8.21 46.73
CA GLU A 17 -1.53 7.07 47.40
C GLU A 17 -0.24 6.58 46.70
N GLY A 18 0.15 7.20 45.57
CA GLY A 18 1.35 6.86 44.81
C GLY A 18 1.16 5.71 43.79
N ASN A 19 -0.08 5.28 43.54
CA ASN A 19 -0.33 4.30 42.52
C ASN A 19 -0.28 4.92 41.12
N LEU A 20 0.28 4.21 40.14
CA LEU A 20 0.38 4.68 38.77
C LEU A 20 -0.99 4.58 38.08
N LEU A 21 -1.55 5.71 37.67
CA LEU A 21 -2.80 5.82 36.91
C LEU A 21 -2.58 5.77 35.39
N ASP A 22 -1.47 6.35 34.90
CA ASP A 22 -1.14 6.42 33.48
C ASP A 22 0.39 6.40 33.27
N GLY A 23 0.82 5.84 32.15
CA GLY A 23 2.24 5.76 31.75
C GLY A 23 2.88 4.39 31.88
N GLN A 24 2.10 3.31 32.11
CA GLN A 24 2.60 1.94 32.25
C GLN A 24 3.44 1.52 31.03
N HIS A 25 2.97 1.75 29.81
CA HIS A 25 3.70 1.39 28.58
C HIS A 25 5.03 2.14 28.44
N ARG A 26 5.12 3.37 28.95
CA ARG A 26 6.38 4.13 28.95
C ARG A 26 7.40 3.54 29.92
N LEU A 27 6.97 3.12 31.08
CA LEU A 27 7.85 2.45 32.04
C LEU A 27 8.30 1.08 31.51
N TRP A 28 7.40 0.30 30.90
CA TRP A 28 7.76 -0.94 30.23
C TRP A 28 8.77 -0.71 29.09
N GLY A 29 8.51 0.25 28.22
CA GLY A 29 9.44 0.61 27.15
C GLY A 29 10.82 1.03 27.68
N PHE A 30 10.87 1.77 28.79
CA PHE A 30 12.15 2.11 29.43
C PHE A 30 12.90 0.87 29.94
N ILE A 31 12.20 -0.06 30.59
CA ILE A 31 12.79 -1.31 31.07
C ILE A 31 13.36 -2.13 29.91
N GLU A 32 12.64 -2.22 28.81
CA GLU A 32 13.08 -2.97 27.62
C GLU A 32 14.30 -2.36 26.92
N THR A 33 14.54 -1.06 27.06
CA THR A 33 15.76 -0.41 26.50
C THR A 33 17.04 -0.81 27.20
N GLY A 34 16.96 -1.28 28.45
CA GLY A 34 18.13 -1.59 29.28
C GLY A 34 18.92 -0.35 29.70
N LEU A 35 18.40 0.86 29.53
CA LEU A 35 19.05 2.09 30.01
C LEU A 35 19.04 2.16 31.53
N GLU A 36 20.15 2.60 32.13
CA GLU A 36 20.30 2.72 33.58
C GLU A 36 19.42 3.83 34.17
N SER A 37 19.15 4.89 33.41
CA SER A 37 18.34 6.03 33.86
C SER A 37 17.67 6.74 32.71
N ALA A 38 16.51 7.35 32.99
CA ALA A 38 15.80 8.24 32.07
C ALA A 38 15.07 9.33 32.84
N VAL A 39 14.78 10.45 32.13
CA VAL A 39 13.99 11.56 32.69
C VAL A 39 12.55 11.40 32.28
N PHE A 40 11.63 11.50 33.26
CA PHE A 40 10.19 11.47 33.06
C PHE A 40 9.55 12.75 33.61
N LEU A 41 8.55 13.26 32.92
CA LEU A 41 7.62 14.20 33.50
C LEU A 41 6.65 13.41 34.39
N CYS A 42 6.50 13.81 35.66
CA CYS A 42 5.60 13.16 36.61
C CYS A 42 4.55 14.13 37.12
N MET A 43 3.31 13.68 37.21
CA MET A 43 2.20 14.39 37.81
C MET A 43 1.69 13.58 39.00
N TYR A 44 1.65 14.19 40.18
CA TYR A 44 1.21 13.55 41.42
C TYR A 44 -0.13 14.11 41.89
N ASN A 45 -0.78 13.42 42.84
CA ASN A 45 -2.05 13.80 43.43
C ASN A 45 -3.21 13.89 42.40
N VAL A 46 -3.16 13.07 41.35
CA VAL A 46 -4.25 13.01 40.36
C VAL A 46 -5.41 12.23 40.98
N PRO A 47 -6.64 12.78 41.01
CA PRO A 47 -7.79 12.08 41.57
C PRO A 47 -8.01 10.73 40.86
N LYS A 48 -8.22 9.68 41.62
CA LYS A 48 -8.41 8.31 41.08
C LYS A 48 -9.61 8.22 40.16
N ASP A 49 -10.67 8.97 40.45
CA ASP A 49 -11.89 9.05 39.65
C ASP A 49 -11.71 9.74 38.30
N SER A 50 -10.56 10.40 38.08
CA SER A 50 -10.23 11.01 36.78
C SER A 50 -9.73 10.00 35.74
N GLN A 51 -9.35 8.80 36.15
CA GLN A 51 -8.80 7.78 35.24
C GLN A 51 -9.71 7.45 34.05
N PRO A 52 -11.05 7.29 34.19
CA PRO A 52 -11.95 7.05 33.05
C PRO A 52 -12.05 8.24 32.08
N PHE A 53 -11.71 9.46 32.55
CA PHE A 53 -11.76 10.70 31.76
C PHE A 53 -10.39 11.15 31.27
N MET A 54 -9.32 10.38 31.56
CA MET A 54 -8.02 10.65 30.98
C MET A 54 -8.11 10.39 29.49
N ASP A 55 -7.96 11.46 28.70
CA ASP A 55 -7.93 11.38 27.26
C ASP A 55 -6.83 10.38 26.84
N GLN A 56 -7.24 9.29 26.22
CA GLN A 56 -6.33 8.47 25.47
C GLN A 56 -6.03 9.24 24.17
N PRO A 57 -4.85 9.86 23.99
CA PRO A 57 -4.55 10.56 22.78
C PRO A 57 -4.66 9.55 21.63
N LYS A 58 -5.52 9.87 20.68
CA LYS A 58 -5.66 9.03 19.49
C LYS A 58 -4.27 8.89 18.84
N PRO A 59 -3.74 7.69 18.68
CA PRO A 59 -2.40 7.52 18.13
C PRO A 59 -2.32 8.21 16.77
N ARG A 60 -1.25 8.96 16.55
CA ARG A 60 -0.98 9.55 15.24
C ARG A 60 -0.87 8.44 14.22
N THR A 61 -1.43 8.67 13.05
CA THR A 61 -1.31 7.74 11.93
C THR A 61 -0.21 8.20 10.97
N PRO A 62 0.35 7.31 10.11
CA PRO A 62 1.27 7.74 9.06
C PRO A 62 0.71 8.86 8.20
N ALA A 63 -0.60 8.85 7.91
CA ALA A 63 -1.29 9.93 7.19
C ALA A 63 -1.16 11.28 7.89
N ASN A 64 -1.44 11.32 9.20
CA ASN A 64 -1.32 12.56 9.99
C ASN A 64 0.13 13.07 10.00
N THR A 65 1.11 12.18 10.11
CA THR A 65 2.53 12.57 10.09
C THR A 65 2.92 13.17 8.75
N MET A 66 2.50 12.57 7.64
CA MET A 66 2.73 13.07 6.29
C MET A 66 2.10 14.46 6.08
N GLU A 67 0.84 14.64 6.49
CA GLU A 67 0.13 15.93 6.41
C GLU A 67 0.79 17.02 7.26
N MET A 68 1.21 16.71 8.49
CA MET A 68 1.94 17.63 9.36
C MET A 68 3.31 18.06 8.78
N LYS A 69 3.92 17.20 7.97
CA LYS A 69 5.18 17.47 7.26
C LYS A 69 4.97 18.11 5.88
N GLY A 70 3.73 18.52 5.57
CA GLY A 70 3.39 19.30 4.38
C GLY A 70 3.08 18.47 3.14
N LEU A 71 2.95 17.14 3.24
CA LEU A 71 2.54 16.30 2.12
C LEU A 71 1.02 16.33 1.95
N THR A 72 0.57 16.45 0.70
CA THR A 72 -0.83 16.35 0.33
C THR A 72 -1.29 14.91 0.21
N ASN A 73 -2.61 14.68 0.21
CA ASN A 73 -3.19 13.33 0.05
C ASN A 73 -2.70 12.30 1.10
N GLY A 74 -2.38 12.70 2.33
CA GLY A 74 -1.71 11.89 3.34
C GLY A 74 -2.32 10.51 3.56
N ARG A 75 -3.65 10.39 3.58
CA ARG A 75 -4.34 9.09 3.72
C ARG A 75 -4.10 8.18 2.52
N LEU A 76 -4.16 8.72 1.31
CA LEU A 76 -3.93 7.97 0.09
C LEU A 76 -2.46 7.54 0.01
N LEU A 77 -1.56 8.48 0.33
CA LEU A 77 -0.12 8.26 0.33
C LEU A 77 0.29 7.17 1.32
N ALA A 78 -0.15 7.26 2.58
CA ALA A 78 0.14 6.25 3.59
C ALA A 78 -0.35 4.85 3.20
N ALA A 79 -1.57 4.76 2.65
CA ALA A 79 -2.12 3.49 2.19
C ALA A 79 -1.38 2.92 0.97
N THR A 80 -0.87 3.79 0.09
CA THR A 80 -0.05 3.40 -1.08
C THR A 80 1.32 2.92 -0.65
N VAL A 81 2.01 3.65 0.22
CA VAL A 81 3.31 3.27 0.79
C VAL A 81 3.23 1.89 1.44
N ARG A 82 2.19 1.64 2.24
CA ARG A 82 1.99 0.33 2.87
C ARG A 82 1.89 -0.78 1.84
N GLN A 83 1.10 -0.62 0.78
CA GLN A 83 0.94 -1.66 -0.25
C GLN A 83 2.22 -1.88 -1.06
N ILE A 84 3.00 -0.83 -1.31
CA ILE A 84 4.31 -0.96 -1.98
C ILE A 84 5.26 -1.73 -1.07
N ASN A 85 5.35 -1.36 0.20
CA ASN A 85 6.21 -2.03 1.16
C ASN A 85 5.84 -3.52 1.34
N GLU A 86 4.55 -3.86 1.44
CA GLU A 86 4.09 -5.25 1.43
C GLU A 86 4.57 -5.99 0.17
N HIS A 87 4.44 -5.38 -1.00
CA HIS A 87 4.85 -5.96 -2.27
C HIS A 87 6.36 -6.18 -2.37
N GLU A 88 7.18 -5.22 -1.92
CA GLU A 88 8.64 -5.29 -1.91
C GLU A 88 9.16 -6.42 -0.99
N HIS A 89 8.39 -6.75 0.06
CA HIS A 89 8.65 -7.89 0.93
C HIS A 89 8.01 -9.21 0.45
N GLY A 90 7.53 -9.26 -0.78
CA GLY A 90 6.93 -10.47 -1.37
C GLY A 90 5.54 -10.81 -0.84
N LEU A 91 4.89 -9.88 -0.15
CA LEU A 91 3.54 -10.06 0.38
C LEU A 91 2.47 -9.57 -0.61
N MET A 92 1.25 -10.06 -0.43
CA MET A 92 0.12 -9.58 -1.21
C MET A 92 -0.33 -8.20 -0.70
N PRO A 93 -0.59 -7.23 -1.58
CA PRO A 93 -1.02 -5.90 -1.17
C PRO A 93 -2.34 -5.96 -0.38
N GLY A 94 -2.37 -5.31 0.77
CA GLY A 94 -3.51 -5.33 1.69
C GLY A 94 -3.58 -6.55 2.60
N SER A 95 -2.49 -7.31 2.73
CA SER A 95 -2.38 -8.44 3.65
C SER A 95 -2.34 -8.04 5.13
N ASN A 96 -2.02 -6.78 5.42
CA ASN A 96 -1.95 -6.23 6.79
C ASN A 96 -1.00 -7.02 7.73
N GLN A 97 0.08 -7.56 7.22
CA GLN A 97 1.02 -8.29 8.07
C GLN A 97 1.87 -7.32 8.89
N TRP A 98 1.72 -7.38 10.21
CA TRP A 98 2.38 -6.50 11.17
C TRP A 98 3.90 -6.52 11.10
N ARG A 99 4.50 -7.64 10.68
CA ARG A 99 5.97 -7.82 10.61
C ARG A 99 6.69 -6.92 9.62
N VAL A 100 5.97 -6.37 8.67
CA VAL A 100 6.50 -5.46 7.64
C VAL A 100 5.85 -4.09 7.70
N GLN A 101 5.09 -3.77 8.75
CA GLN A 101 4.49 -2.46 8.87
C GLN A 101 5.57 -1.42 9.20
N LEU A 102 5.57 -0.36 8.41
CA LEU A 102 6.37 0.83 8.69
C LEU A 102 5.68 1.65 9.78
N ASP A 103 6.44 2.20 10.68
CA ASP A 103 5.94 3.20 11.61
C ASP A 103 5.61 4.52 10.91
N ASN A 104 5.18 5.53 11.68
CA ASN A 104 4.78 6.82 11.13
C ASN A 104 5.94 7.57 10.47
N GLU A 105 7.11 7.53 11.09
CA GLU A 105 8.30 8.22 10.58
C GLU A 105 8.93 7.45 9.42
N GLU A 106 9.03 6.15 9.52
CA GLU A 106 9.51 5.28 8.44
C GLU A 106 8.65 5.42 7.18
N SER A 107 7.33 5.48 7.35
CA SER A 107 6.40 5.72 6.24
C SER A 107 6.64 7.07 5.56
N TYR A 108 6.94 8.13 6.32
CA TYR A 108 7.30 9.43 5.77
C TYR A 108 8.66 9.37 5.08
N GLN A 109 9.68 8.80 5.71
CA GLN A 109 11.02 8.68 5.13
C GLN A 109 11.00 7.87 3.83
N TYR A 110 10.13 6.86 3.74
CA TYR A 110 9.94 6.12 2.50
C TYR A 110 9.53 7.05 1.35
N THR A 111 8.65 8.02 1.58
CA THR A 111 8.26 8.98 0.54
C THR A 111 9.37 9.94 0.13
N GLN A 112 10.29 10.26 1.06
CA GLN A 112 11.44 11.14 0.78
C GLN A 112 12.47 10.44 -0.10
N THR A 113 12.68 9.15 0.12
CA THR A 113 13.61 8.34 -0.67
C THR A 113 13.01 7.84 -1.98
N HIS A 114 11.67 7.82 -2.10
CA HIS A 114 10.92 7.34 -3.26
C HIS A 114 9.87 8.37 -3.73
N PRO A 115 10.30 9.49 -4.34
CA PRO A 115 9.40 10.55 -4.77
C PRO A 115 8.44 10.14 -5.91
N ASP A 116 8.71 9.05 -6.59
CA ASP A 116 7.83 8.41 -7.57
C ASP A 116 6.51 7.93 -6.98
N VAL A 117 6.48 7.62 -5.69
CA VAL A 117 5.25 7.26 -4.97
C VAL A 117 4.32 8.47 -4.86
N ILE A 118 4.87 9.64 -4.53
CA ILE A 118 4.09 10.89 -4.47
C ILE A 118 3.50 11.20 -5.84
N LYS A 119 4.32 11.14 -6.91
CA LYS A 119 3.85 11.35 -8.29
C LYS A 119 2.72 10.40 -8.68
N SER A 120 2.81 9.13 -8.28
CA SER A 120 1.77 8.14 -8.56
C SER A 120 0.48 8.40 -7.79
N VAL A 121 0.58 8.88 -6.56
CA VAL A 121 -0.58 9.27 -5.73
C VAL A 121 -1.26 10.48 -6.33
N ASP A 122 -0.49 11.51 -6.71
CA ASP A 122 -1.04 12.75 -7.31
C ASP A 122 -1.68 12.43 -8.66
N ALA A 123 -1.06 11.63 -9.52
CA ALA A 123 -1.66 11.21 -10.79
C ALA A 123 -3.03 10.54 -10.60
N VAL A 124 -3.20 9.71 -9.56
CA VAL A 124 -4.49 9.07 -9.26
C VAL A 124 -5.48 10.04 -8.61
N ALA A 125 -5.01 10.91 -7.71
CA ALA A 125 -5.87 11.89 -7.03
C ALA A 125 -6.44 12.91 -8.00
N ASP A 126 -5.63 13.38 -8.95
CA ASP A 126 -6.00 14.43 -9.91
C ASP A 126 -6.76 13.89 -11.12
N THR A 127 -6.55 12.62 -11.49
CA THR A 127 -7.20 12.01 -12.65
C THR A 127 -8.48 11.31 -12.25
N ARG A 128 -9.63 11.94 -12.55
CA ARG A 128 -10.96 11.39 -12.23
C ARG A 128 -11.16 9.98 -12.79
N GLY A 129 -10.71 9.73 -14.02
CA GLY A 129 -10.84 8.43 -14.68
C GLY A 129 -10.10 7.29 -13.96
N LEU A 130 -9.06 7.58 -13.16
CA LEU A 130 -8.36 6.64 -12.31
C LEU A 130 -8.98 6.55 -10.91
N ARG A 131 -9.22 7.70 -10.28
CA ARG A 131 -9.80 7.77 -8.94
C ARG A 131 -11.14 7.06 -8.83
N ASP A 132 -11.96 7.14 -9.86
CA ASP A 132 -13.32 6.60 -9.88
C ASP A 132 -13.38 5.10 -10.20
N LEU A 133 -12.29 4.44 -10.59
CA LEU A 133 -12.29 3.02 -10.95
C LEU A 133 -12.38 2.06 -9.75
N GLY A 134 -12.04 2.48 -8.54
CA GLY A 134 -12.10 1.55 -7.41
C GLY A 134 -11.37 2.04 -6.18
N LYS A 135 -10.38 1.28 -5.73
CA LYS A 135 -9.57 1.59 -4.53
C LYS A 135 -8.36 2.45 -4.92
N PRO A 136 -8.39 3.78 -4.70
CA PRO A 136 -7.35 4.68 -5.19
C PRO A 136 -5.94 4.29 -4.76
N ALA A 137 -5.76 3.84 -3.51
CA ALA A 137 -4.45 3.41 -3.01
C ALA A 137 -3.89 2.20 -3.77
N THR A 138 -4.75 1.24 -4.17
CA THR A 138 -4.31 0.09 -4.96
C THR A 138 -3.98 0.49 -6.40
N ILE A 139 -4.73 1.45 -6.95
CA ILE A 139 -4.42 2.02 -8.27
C ILE A 139 -3.09 2.77 -8.22
N ALA A 140 -2.86 3.62 -7.22
CA ALA A 140 -1.60 4.35 -7.05
C ALA A 140 -0.41 3.41 -6.83
N PHE A 141 -0.58 2.36 -6.02
CA PHE A 141 0.42 1.31 -5.84
C PHE A 141 0.79 0.64 -7.17
N THR A 142 -0.19 0.17 -7.91
CA THR A 142 0.06 -0.53 -9.18
C THR A 142 0.58 0.42 -10.27
N HIS A 143 0.15 1.68 -10.26
CA HIS A 143 0.69 2.76 -11.09
C HIS A 143 2.18 2.94 -10.82
N CYS A 144 2.58 3.09 -9.57
CA CYS A 144 3.97 3.24 -9.16
C CYS A 144 4.81 2.04 -9.61
N VAL A 145 4.37 0.81 -9.30
CA VAL A 145 5.11 -0.41 -9.66
C VAL A 145 5.31 -0.56 -11.17
N THR A 146 4.28 -0.29 -11.97
CA THR A 146 4.37 -0.40 -13.43
C THR A 146 5.25 0.68 -14.05
N HIS A 147 5.25 1.91 -13.51
CA HIS A 147 6.16 2.97 -13.93
C HIS A 147 7.61 2.66 -13.59
N ARG A 148 7.89 2.06 -12.43
CA ARG A 148 9.25 1.59 -12.10
C ARG A 148 9.74 0.52 -13.07
N LEU A 149 8.85 -0.32 -13.58
CA LEU A 149 9.18 -1.40 -14.52
C LEU A 149 9.42 -0.90 -15.95
N ASN A 150 8.53 -0.09 -16.47
CA ASN A 150 8.59 0.45 -17.83
C ASN A 150 7.79 1.76 -17.93
N PRO A 151 8.43 2.91 -17.73
CA PRO A 151 7.77 4.21 -17.71
C PRO A 151 6.95 4.51 -18.97
N THR A 152 7.53 4.25 -20.15
CA THR A 152 6.89 4.57 -21.44
C THR A 152 5.61 3.76 -21.66
N VAL A 153 5.65 2.47 -21.39
CA VAL A 153 4.45 1.62 -21.53
C VAL A 153 3.44 1.91 -20.45
N ALA A 154 3.89 2.26 -19.22
CA ALA A 154 3.01 2.61 -18.12
C ALA A 154 2.24 3.90 -18.40
N GLU A 155 2.91 4.92 -18.95
CA GLU A 155 2.26 6.19 -19.33
C GLU A 155 1.10 5.94 -20.29
N ASP A 156 1.32 5.22 -21.40
CA ASP A 156 0.25 4.90 -22.36
C ASP A 156 -0.84 4.02 -21.73
N PHE A 157 -0.47 2.98 -21.00
CA PHE A 157 -1.43 2.07 -20.35
C PHE A 157 -2.36 2.82 -19.40
N TRP A 158 -1.80 3.66 -18.50
CA TRP A 158 -2.60 4.38 -17.51
C TRP A 158 -3.40 5.55 -18.11
N ARG A 159 -2.87 6.21 -19.15
CA ARG A 159 -3.65 7.18 -19.96
C ARG A 159 -4.88 6.50 -20.54
N ARG A 160 -4.71 5.37 -21.23
CA ARG A 160 -5.80 4.61 -21.83
C ARG A 160 -6.80 4.09 -20.77
N VAL A 161 -6.31 3.67 -19.62
CA VAL A 161 -7.16 3.30 -18.47
C VAL A 161 -7.97 4.50 -17.98
N ALA A 162 -7.39 5.68 -17.88
CA ALA A 162 -8.07 6.89 -17.43
C ALA A 162 -9.16 7.36 -18.42
N GLU A 163 -8.83 7.39 -19.70
CA GLU A 163 -9.65 7.92 -20.79
C GLU A 163 -10.67 6.93 -21.36
N ALA A 164 -10.60 5.66 -20.94
CA ALA A 164 -11.40 4.59 -21.54
C ALA A 164 -11.11 4.36 -23.03
N ASP A 165 -9.84 4.47 -23.41
CA ASP A 165 -9.36 4.32 -24.78
C ASP A 165 -8.99 2.84 -25.04
N TYR A 166 -9.70 2.17 -25.99
CA TYR A 166 -9.55 0.75 -26.27
C TYR A 166 -9.38 0.47 -27.77
N ASP A 167 -8.53 -0.51 -28.09
CA ASP A 167 -8.28 -0.96 -29.48
C ASP A 167 -9.26 -2.01 -29.99
N GLY A 168 -10.36 -2.29 -29.26
CA GLY A 168 -11.38 -3.24 -29.69
C GLY A 168 -11.69 -4.34 -28.67
N LEU A 169 -12.37 -5.42 -29.14
CA LEU A 169 -12.82 -6.49 -28.28
C LEU A 169 -11.65 -7.27 -27.67
N GLY A 170 -11.70 -7.44 -26.34
CA GLY A 170 -10.69 -8.16 -25.61
C GLY A 170 -9.44 -7.34 -25.28
N ASP A 171 -9.46 -6.04 -25.51
CA ASP A 171 -8.42 -5.13 -25.08
C ASP A 171 -8.21 -5.23 -23.54
N PRO A 172 -6.97 -5.40 -23.06
CA PRO A 172 -6.68 -5.50 -21.63
C PRO A 172 -7.20 -4.34 -20.80
N VAL A 173 -7.16 -3.12 -21.34
CA VAL A 173 -7.66 -1.90 -20.67
C VAL A 173 -9.19 -1.95 -20.56
N GLN A 174 -9.89 -2.35 -21.63
CA GLN A 174 -11.34 -2.53 -21.60
C GLN A 174 -11.75 -3.53 -20.52
N ARG A 175 -11.14 -4.73 -20.53
CA ARG A 175 -11.47 -5.80 -19.58
C ARG A 175 -11.17 -5.42 -18.15
N LEU A 176 -10.08 -4.67 -17.92
CA LEU A 176 -9.74 -4.16 -16.60
C LEU A 176 -10.81 -3.19 -16.10
N ARG A 177 -11.17 -2.20 -16.91
CA ARG A 177 -12.19 -1.20 -16.53
C ARG A 177 -13.54 -1.84 -16.25
N GLU A 178 -14.01 -2.71 -17.15
CA GLU A 178 -15.25 -3.46 -16.95
C GLU A 178 -15.26 -4.19 -15.62
N ARG A 179 -14.17 -4.91 -15.30
CA ARG A 179 -14.04 -5.69 -14.07
C ARG A 179 -14.06 -4.83 -12.81
N LEU A 180 -13.35 -3.71 -12.81
CA LEU A 180 -13.30 -2.79 -11.68
C LEU A 180 -14.62 -2.03 -11.48
N ILE A 181 -15.28 -1.60 -12.56
CA ILE A 181 -16.56 -0.90 -12.51
C ILE A 181 -17.68 -1.81 -12.01
N ILE A 182 -17.76 -3.05 -12.51
CA ILE A 182 -18.75 -4.05 -12.04
C ILE A 182 -18.59 -4.25 -10.54
N ALA A 183 -17.37 -4.42 -10.08
CA ALA A 183 -17.10 -4.57 -8.66
C ALA A 183 -17.52 -3.38 -7.79
N LYS A 184 -17.34 -2.17 -8.29
CA LYS A 184 -17.77 -0.95 -7.60
C LYS A 184 -19.29 -0.85 -7.48
N ARG A 185 -20.04 -1.35 -8.46
CA ARG A 185 -21.51 -1.28 -8.52
C ARG A 185 -22.21 -2.34 -7.67
N GLN A 186 -21.54 -3.43 -7.31
CA GLN A 186 -22.12 -4.52 -6.52
C GLN A 186 -21.76 -4.36 -5.04
N PRO A 187 -22.71 -3.98 -4.15
CA PRO A 187 -22.43 -3.71 -2.73
C PRO A 187 -21.83 -4.89 -1.97
N HIS A 188 -22.07 -6.11 -2.43
CA HIS A 188 -21.59 -7.36 -1.82
C HIS A 188 -20.31 -7.93 -2.48
N SER A 189 -19.87 -7.38 -3.59
CA SER A 189 -18.68 -7.79 -4.33
C SER A 189 -17.50 -6.87 -4.00
N LEU A 190 -17.12 -6.83 -2.72
CA LEU A 190 -15.93 -6.09 -2.30
C LEU A 190 -14.68 -6.77 -2.88
N ILE A 191 -14.23 -6.30 -4.03
CA ILE A 191 -12.89 -6.66 -4.52
C ILE A 191 -11.88 -6.20 -3.46
N SER A 192 -11.11 -7.14 -2.91
CA SER A 192 -10.02 -6.81 -2.00
C SER A 192 -8.93 -6.02 -2.73
N PRO A 193 -8.08 -5.27 -2.02
CA PRO A 193 -6.89 -4.64 -2.63
C PRO A 193 -6.04 -5.65 -3.41
N THR A 194 -5.84 -6.83 -2.83
CA THR A 194 -5.11 -7.94 -3.45
C THR A 194 -5.73 -8.37 -4.79
N MET A 195 -7.05 -8.52 -4.84
CA MET A 195 -7.75 -8.93 -6.05
C MET A 195 -7.71 -7.84 -7.13
N ALA A 196 -7.89 -6.58 -6.75
CA ALA A 196 -7.77 -5.45 -7.67
C ALA A 196 -6.37 -5.36 -8.26
N ALA A 197 -5.33 -5.48 -7.44
CA ALA A 197 -3.95 -5.50 -7.92
C ALA A 197 -3.67 -6.68 -8.85
N ALA A 198 -4.21 -7.87 -8.55
CA ALA A 198 -4.07 -9.02 -9.43
C ALA A 198 -4.69 -8.79 -10.81
N PHE A 199 -5.88 -8.17 -10.87
CA PHE A 199 -6.50 -7.83 -12.16
C PHE A 199 -5.67 -6.81 -12.93
N ILE A 200 -5.17 -5.76 -12.26
CA ILE A 200 -4.34 -4.74 -12.88
C ILE A 200 -3.05 -5.37 -13.44
N PHE A 201 -2.35 -6.18 -12.66
CA PHE A 201 -1.11 -6.82 -13.13
C PHE A 201 -1.34 -7.85 -14.25
N LYS A 202 -2.47 -8.56 -14.26
CA LYS A 202 -2.83 -9.44 -15.39
C LYS A 202 -3.11 -8.63 -16.66
N ALA A 203 -3.86 -7.54 -16.55
CA ALA A 203 -4.13 -6.64 -17.68
C ALA A 203 -2.85 -5.95 -18.17
N TRP A 204 -2.01 -5.43 -17.28
CA TRP A 204 -0.70 -4.90 -17.59
C TRP A 204 0.17 -5.91 -18.36
N ASN A 205 0.29 -7.13 -17.85
CA ASN A 205 1.09 -8.17 -18.47
C ASN A 205 0.59 -8.55 -19.87
N ALA A 206 -0.72 -8.49 -20.10
CA ALA A 206 -1.29 -8.72 -21.42
C ALA A 206 -1.00 -7.54 -22.36
N ALA A 207 -1.17 -6.29 -21.89
CA ALA A 207 -0.86 -5.09 -22.65
C ALA A 207 0.62 -5.06 -23.08
N VAL A 208 1.56 -5.30 -22.14
CA VAL A 208 3.00 -5.39 -22.44
C VAL A 208 3.32 -6.45 -23.51
N ARG A 209 2.55 -7.55 -23.54
CA ARG A 209 2.72 -8.63 -24.53
C ARG A 209 1.97 -8.40 -25.85
N GLY A 210 1.19 -7.34 -25.97
CA GLY A 210 0.29 -7.11 -27.11
C GLY A 210 -0.76 -8.20 -27.27
N ARG A 211 -1.30 -8.74 -26.16
CA ARG A 211 -2.27 -9.84 -26.17
C ARG A 211 -3.65 -9.35 -25.74
N THR A 212 -4.69 -9.90 -26.36
CA THR A 212 -6.06 -9.74 -25.92
C THR A 212 -6.39 -10.62 -24.70
N ILE A 213 -7.41 -10.24 -23.94
CA ILE A 213 -7.93 -11.00 -22.80
C ILE A 213 -9.41 -11.32 -23.04
N GLY A 214 -9.78 -12.60 -23.04
CA GLY A 214 -11.17 -13.01 -23.11
C GLY A 214 -11.93 -12.75 -21.82
N ASN A 215 -11.39 -13.25 -20.71
CA ASN A 215 -11.95 -13.06 -19.36
C ASN A 215 -10.84 -12.69 -18.38
N LEU A 216 -11.00 -11.57 -17.69
CA LEU A 216 -10.07 -11.12 -16.66
C LEU A 216 -10.53 -11.65 -15.30
N ASN A 217 -9.91 -12.73 -14.86
CA ASN A 217 -10.17 -13.36 -13.58
C ASN A 217 -8.87 -13.74 -12.87
N TRP A 218 -8.94 -13.94 -11.55
CA TRP A 218 -7.87 -14.48 -10.72
C TRP A 218 -8.46 -15.37 -9.62
N VAL A 219 -8.05 -16.63 -9.59
CA VAL A 219 -8.60 -17.66 -8.71
C VAL A 219 -7.73 -17.78 -7.46
N GLN A 220 -8.30 -17.42 -6.30
CA GLN A 220 -7.59 -17.42 -5.03
C GLN A 220 -7.66 -18.72 -4.24
N ARG A 221 -8.64 -19.59 -4.54
CA ARG A 221 -8.93 -20.80 -3.75
C ARG A 221 -9.35 -21.94 -4.66
N GLY A 222 -9.21 -23.18 -4.18
CA GLY A 222 -9.60 -24.39 -4.88
C GLY A 222 -8.48 -25.00 -5.72
N GLU A 223 -8.80 -26.08 -6.44
CA GLU A 223 -7.84 -26.86 -7.23
C GLU A 223 -7.12 -26.06 -8.33
N LYS A 224 -7.75 -25.00 -8.83
CA LYS A 224 -7.21 -24.12 -9.88
C LYS A 224 -6.65 -22.80 -9.32
N MET A 225 -6.16 -22.82 -8.08
CA MET A 225 -5.59 -21.62 -7.47
C MET A 225 -4.41 -21.09 -8.29
N GLU A 226 -4.45 -19.79 -8.60
CA GLU A 226 -3.40 -19.09 -9.33
C GLU A 226 -2.45 -18.37 -8.38
N LYS A 227 -1.16 -18.40 -8.70
CA LYS A 227 -0.18 -17.52 -8.02
C LYS A 227 -0.52 -16.06 -8.26
N PHE A 228 -0.18 -15.20 -7.29
CA PHE A 228 -0.34 -13.77 -7.47
C PHE A 228 0.48 -13.31 -8.69
N PRO A 229 -0.12 -12.55 -9.62
CA PRO A 229 0.55 -12.16 -10.85
C PRO A 229 1.69 -11.17 -10.56
N VAL A 230 2.87 -11.48 -11.10
CA VAL A 230 4.03 -10.60 -11.04
C VAL A 230 4.03 -9.73 -12.30
N PRO A 231 4.08 -8.39 -12.16
CA PRO A 231 4.13 -7.50 -13.32
C PRO A 231 5.49 -7.63 -14.05
N ILE A 232 5.46 -7.53 -15.37
CA ILE A 232 6.65 -7.66 -16.24
C ILE A 232 7.06 -6.32 -16.85
N ALA A 233 8.35 -6.13 -17.07
CA ALA A 233 8.88 -4.92 -17.71
C ALA A 233 8.78 -4.95 -19.25
N THR A 234 8.98 -6.14 -19.86
CA THR A 234 8.98 -6.33 -21.32
C THR A 234 8.36 -7.67 -21.70
N ALA A 235 7.85 -7.78 -22.90
CA ALA A 235 7.50 -9.08 -23.47
C ALA A 235 8.75 -9.97 -23.53
N ARG A 236 8.71 -11.17 -22.94
CA ARG A 236 9.75 -12.15 -23.21
C ARG A 236 9.75 -12.43 -24.70
N ARG A 237 10.88 -12.20 -25.41
CA ARG A 237 11.04 -12.68 -26.78
C ARG A 237 10.80 -14.19 -26.75
N GLY A 238 9.74 -14.62 -27.42
CA GLY A 238 9.44 -16.05 -27.59
C GLY A 238 10.66 -16.73 -28.18
N ARG A 239 10.99 -17.92 -27.67
CA ARG A 239 11.98 -18.79 -28.30
C ARG A 239 11.49 -18.99 -29.75
N LYS A 240 12.30 -18.55 -30.73
CA LYS A 240 12.01 -18.83 -32.15
C LYS A 240 11.66 -20.32 -32.27
N PRO A 241 10.61 -20.72 -33.03
CA PRO A 241 10.41 -22.13 -33.34
C PRO A 241 11.71 -22.69 -33.89
N LYS A 242 12.15 -23.86 -33.41
CA LYS A 242 13.23 -24.60 -34.04
C LYS A 242 12.80 -24.85 -35.50
N GLU A 243 13.49 -24.31 -36.45
CA GLU A 243 13.36 -24.76 -37.82
C GLU A 243 13.63 -26.27 -37.80
N ILE A 244 12.61 -27.05 -38.16
CA ILE A 244 12.76 -28.46 -38.48
C ILE A 244 13.43 -28.44 -39.83
N THR A 245 14.73 -28.63 -39.85
CA THR A 245 15.44 -28.99 -41.07
C THR A 245 15.04 -30.43 -41.38
N ASP A 246 14.11 -30.60 -42.32
CA ASP A 246 13.89 -31.86 -43.00
C ASP A 246 15.21 -32.18 -43.74
N THR A 247 15.99 -33.10 -43.19
CA THR A 247 17.06 -33.70 -43.91
C THR A 247 16.47 -34.96 -44.54
N GLU A 248 16.20 -34.85 -45.84
CA GLU A 248 16.02 -35.98 -46.74
C GLU A 248 17.26 -36.86 -46.77
N ALA A 249 17.11 -38.14 -46.69
CA ALA A 249 17.58 -39.21 -47.58
C ALA A 249 17.42 -40.58 -46.91
#